data_d12102f8d21ddc4ec0e16cc867537d03
#
_entry.id   d12102f8d21ddc4ec0e16cc867537d03
#
_cell.length_a   1.000
_cell.length_b   1.000
_cell.length_c   1.000
_cell.angle_alpha   90.00
_cell.angle_beta   90.00
_cell.angle_gamma   90.00
#
_symmetry.space_group_name_H-M   'P 1'
#
loop_
_entity.id
_entity.type
_entity.pdbx_description
1 polymer ?
#
loop_
_entity_poly.entity_id
_entity_poly.type
_entity_poly.pdbx_seq_one_letter_code
_entity_poly.pdbx_strand_id
1 'polypeptide(L)'
;VTHENPGLRRALFGALVAAIALLLLWLTWRALAPGGVSLAEWLILLAVLLVTPWAALSAGNSLVGLAILLGSRDPPGAVLPALRQARPGVPNAVTALAVCIRNEDMQAVLPPLARLLDDLAAAEAGDRFRLWLLSDTQDAALAAAEEAAVARFAEGRANVRYRRRTENTGFKAGNVMDFLDHHATDEKFFITLDADSVMTAEAVLRLVAVMEADPRLGIVQQLIVGRPAVAAFPRLFQFGMRAGMRSWATGQAWWQLDAGPYWGHNAIIRCEPFRQHARLEALPDGSRILSHDMVESVRLQAAGWRVRCLPAEEGSLEANPPAMPEFMRRDERWGAGNMQYWQLLRLPNFTAMGRLQLLQAILLFLGAPLYAAILLLAAINAVSGGGAGTPMCALALAVFAHWLCYFSPKLSGYAHALLKGEVAARYGGRIAFAKGALAEIAFMQLFEPLSTLNKAIFLASLPFGRRTGWAPQNRAERGIAWGDAARLLWPHTLIGVALTLAFATVSPAALLLALPFTLGMVLAVPLCVWSADPALSAWLRARRIAATPEELATS
;
A
#
# COMPACT_ATOMS: atom_id res chain seq x y z
N VAL A 1 -31.55 4.41 -9.51
CA VAL A 1 -30.20 3.90 -9.87
C VAL A 1 -29.55 5.00 -10.69
N THR A 2 -28.65 5.78 -10.10
CA THR A 2 -27.82 6.71 -10.87
C THR A 2 -26.96 5.85 -11.80
N HIS A 3 -27.23 5.90 -13.10
CA HIS A 3 -26.44 5.17 -14.09
C HIS A 3 -24.99 5.66 -14.01
N GLU A 4 -24.11 4.79 -13.51
CA GLU A 4 -22.67 5.04 -13.59
C GLU A 4 -22.30 5.09 -15.08
N ASN A 5 -21.72 6.18 -15.52
CA ASN A 5 -21.18 6.30 -16.87
C ASN A 5 -19.65 6.12 -16.81
N PRO A 6 -19.11 4.89 -17.03
CA PRO A 6 -17.68 4.63 -16.95
C PRO A 6 -16.86 5.47 -17.91
N GLY A 7 -17.35 5.68 -19.13
CA GLY A 7 -16.67 6.48 -20.15
C GLY A 7 -16.47 7.93 -19.71
N LEU A 8 -17.55 8.56 -19.21
CA LEU A 8 -17.48 9.95 -18.75
C LEU A 8 -16.56 10.11 -17.53
N ARG A 9 -16.67 9.23 -16.51
CA ARG A 9 -15.82 9.32 -15.31
C ARG A 9 -14.35 9.15 -15.66
N ARG A 10 -14.02 8.20 -16.52
CA ARG A 10 -12.64 7.98 -16.99
C ARG A 10 -12.14 9.13 -17.84
N ALA A 11 -12.95 9.72 -18.70
CA ALA A 11 -12.59 10.88 -19.49
C ALA A 11 -12.33 12.12 -18.62
N LEU A 12 -13.20 12.41 -17.65
CA LEU A 12 -13.03 13.51 -16.70
C LEU A 12 -11.78 13.32 -15.84
N PHE A 13 -11.55 12.11 -15.34
CA PHE A 13 -10.36 11.79 -14.57
C PHE A 13 -9.08 11.91 -15.43
N GLY A 14 -9.11 11.38 -16.65
CA GLY A 14 -7.99 11.52 -17.60
C GLY A 14 -7.65 12.96 -17.94
N ALA A 15 -8.67 13.81 -18.14
CA ALA A 15 -8.49 15.25 -18.36
C ALA A 15 -7.86 15.94 -17.15
N LEU A 16 -8.30 15.61 -15.93
CA LEU A 16 -7.69 16.14 -14.70
C LEU A 16 -6.22 15.73 -14.57
N VAL A 17 -5.91 14.44 -14.78
CA VAL A 17 -4.54 13.92 -14.72
C VAL A 17 -3.66 14.58 -15.78
N ALA A 18 -4.16 14.74 -17.02
CA ALA A 18 -3.45 15.42 -18.09
C ALA A 18 -3.17 16.90 -17.75
N ALA A 19 -4.16 17.60 -17.17
CA ALA A 19 -3.99 19.00 -16.75
C ALA A 19 -2.91 19.14 -15.67
N ILE A 20 -2.92 18.27 -14.65
CA ILE A 20 -1.89 18.26 -13.60
C ILE A 20 -0.51 17.95 -14.21
N ALA A 21 -0.43 16.92 -15.07
CA ALA A 21 0.84 16.55 -15.72
C ALA A 21 1.40 17.69 -16.57
N LEU A 22 0.58 18.32 -17.39
CA LEU A 22 0.99 19.46 -18.21
C LEU A 22 1.45 20.66 -17.37
N LEU A 23 0.78 20.93 -16.25
CA LEU A 23 1.19 21.97 -15.31
C LEU A 23 2.58 21.68 -14.72
N LEU A 24 2.82 20.44 -14.25
CA LEU A 24 4.10 20.04 -13.66
C LEU A 24 5.24 20.13 -14.69
N LEU A 25 5.00 19.65 -15.91
CA LEU A 25 5.98 19.72 -17.02
C LEU A 25 6.25 21.18 -17.40
N TRP A 26 5.22 22.00 -17.51
CA TRP A 26 5.36 23.43 -17.81
C TRP A 26 6.15 24.18 -16.74
N LEU A 27 5.88 23.93 -15.44
CA LEU A 27 6.64 24.55 -14.35
C LEU A 27 8.10 24.12 -14.37
N THR A 28 8.37 22.84 -14.64
CA THR A 28 9.75 22.33 -14.75
C THR A 28 10.47 22.97 -15.95
N TRP A 29 9.80 23.05 -17.10
CA TRP A 29 10.35 23.73 -18.29
C TRP A 29 10.65 25.21 -18.01
N ARG A 30 9.73 25.93 -17.37
CA ARG A 30 9.92 27.34 -16.98
C ARG A 30 11.12 27.54 -16.03
N ALA A 31 11.45 26.53 -15.23
CA ALA A 31 12.61 26.59 -14.35
C ALA A 31 13.94 26.31 -15.10
N LEU A 32 13.95 25.36 -16.04
CA LEU A 32 15.20 24.88 -16.65
C LEU A 32 15.53 25.52 -18.01
N ALA A 33 14.54 26.07 -18.73
CA ALA A 33 14.77 26.65 -20.06
C ALA A 33 15.59 27.98 -20.09
N PRO A 34 15.50 28.89 -19.08
CA PRO A 34 16.27 30.12 -19.08
C PRO A 34 17.79 29.89 -19.04
N GLY A 35 18.54 30.54 -19.93
CA GLY A 35 19.99 30.39 -20.04
C GLY A 35 20.46 29.31 -21.02
N GLY A 36 19.51 28.61 -21.65
CA GLY A 36 19.77 27.43 -22.50
C GLY A 36 19.73 26.14 -21.69
N VAL A 37 19.38 25.05 -22.35
CA VAL A 37 19.20 23.74 -21.69
C VAL A 37 20.47 22.91 -21.86
N SER A 38 21.14 22.59 -20.75
CA SER A 38 22.29 21.69 -20.72
C SER A 38 21.87 20.23 -20.99
N LEU A 39 22.83 19.35 -21.28
CA LEU A 39 22.57 17.91 -21.42
C LEU A 39 21.96 17.32 -20.14
N ALA A 40 22.45 17.74 -18.97
CA ALA A 40 21.91 17.26 -17.68
C ALA A 40 20.45 17.70 -17.51
N GLU A 41 20.09 18.93 -17.87
CA GLU A 41 18.72 19.43 -17.82
C GLU A 41 17.78 18.72 -18.80
N TRP A 42 18.25 18.36 -20.00
CA TRP A 42 17.48 17.53 -20.93
C TRP A 42 17.20 16.14 -20.33
N LEU A 43 18.19 15.53 -19.66
CA LEU A 43 18.00 14.24 -18.98
C LEU A 43 17.06 14.37 -17.77
N ILE A 44 17.13 15.47 -17.03
CA ILE A 44 16.18 15.77 -15.95
C ILE A 44 14.76 15.92 -16.53
N LEU A 45 14.57 16.69 -17.59
CA LEU A 45 13.27 16.86 -18.24
C LEU A 45 12.70 15.52 -18.73
N LEU A 46 13.52 14.65 -19.29
CA LEU A 46 13.11 13.30 -19.68
C LEU A 46 12.70 12.46 -18.47
N ALA A 47 13.48 12.48 -17.40
CA ALA A 47 13.14 11.74 -16.18
C ALA A 47 11.85 12.28 -15.53
N VAL A 48 11.68 13.61 -15.48
CA VAL A 48 10.46 14.26 -15.00
C VAL A 48 9.26 13.86 -15.86
N LEU A 49 9.39 13.85 -17.20
CA LEU A 49 8.34 13.40 -18.10
C LEU A 49 7.88 11.96 -17.76
N LEU A 50 8.82 11.07 -17.44
CA LEU A 50 8.53 9.66 -17.13
C LEU A 50 7.90 9.45 -15.75
N VAL A 51 8.21 10.29 -14.73
CA VAL A 51 7.62 10.16 -13.39
C VAL A 51 6.31 10.93 -13.23
N THR A 52 6.10 11.98 -14.02
CA THR A 52 4.91 12.86 -13.92
C THR A 52 3.58 12.11 -14.06
N PRO A 53 3.39 11.11 -14.94
CA PRO A 53 2.12 10.38 -15.04
C PRO A 53 1.68 9.76 -13.71
N TRP A 54 2.61 9.18 -12.96
CA TRP A 54 2.30 8.60 -11.65
C TRP A 54 1.95 9.68 -10.61
N ALA A 55 2.73 10.75 -10.54
CA ALA A 55 2.49 11.85 -9.62
C ALA A 55 1.14 12.54 -9.88
N ALA A 56 0.82 12.80 -11.16
CA ALA A 56 -0.44 13.40 -11.57
C ALA A 56 -1.66 12.50 -11.29
N LEU A 57 -1.52 11.19 -11.53
CA LEU A 57 -2.55 10.20 -11.23
C LEU A 57 -2.82 10.12 -9.72
N SER A 58 -1.76 10.10 -8.91
CA SER A 58 -1.88 10.10 -7.45
C SER A 58 -2.58 11.35 -6.93
N ALA A 59 -2.21 12.52 -7.44
CA ALA A 59 -2.86 13.78 -7.11
C ALA A 59 -4.32 13.83 -7.59
N GLY A 60 -4.61 13.33 -8.79
CA GLY A 60 -5.97 13.22 -9.32
C GLY A 60 -6.87 12.34 -8.44
N ASN A 61 -6.40 11.16 -8.05
CA ASN A 61 -7.12 10.28 -7.12
C ASN A 61 -7.42 11.02 -5.81
N SER A 62 -6.43 11.70 -5.24
CA SER A 62 -6.55 12.38 -3.96
C SER A 62 -7.54 13.53 -4.01
N LEU A 63 -7.53 14.34 -5.07
CA LEU A 63 -8.44 15.47 -5.25
C LEU A 63 -9.88 15.02 -5.46
N VAL A 64 -10.11 14.02 -6.34
CA VAL A 64 -11.44 13.45 -6.56
C VAL A 64 -11.95 12.79 -5.27
N GLY A 65 -11.10 12.04 -4.57
CA GLY A 65 -11.44 11.42 -3.30
C GLY A 65 -11.81 12.44 -2.24
N LEU A 66 -11.02 13.51 -2.10
CA LEU A 66 -11.33 14.61 -1.16
C LEU A 66 -12.68 15.27 -1.49
N ALA A 67 -12.94 15.54 -2.77
CA ALA A 67 -14.22 16.12 -3.19
C ALA A 67 -15.41 15.23 -2.81
N ILE A 68 -15.29 13.90 -3.00
CA ILE A 68 -16.33 12.93 -2.61
C ILE A 68 -16.47 12.87 -1.08
N LEU A 69 -15.36 12.78 -0.35
CA LEU A 69 -15.35 12.70 1.12
C LEU A 69 -15.96 13.95 1.78
N LEU A 70 -15.79 15.12 1.18
CA LEU A 70 -16.36 16.38 1.69
C LEU A 70 -17.82 16.58 1.24
N GLY A 71 -18.14 16.20 0.00
CA GLY A 71 -19.43 16.51 -0.63
C GLY A 71 -20.50 15.44 -0.47
N SER A 72 -20.13 14.17 -0.25
CA SER A 72 -21.09 13.08 -0.09
C SER A 72 -21.44 12.87 1.39
N ARG A 73 -22.73 12.54 1.66
CA ARG A 73 -23.17 12.06 2.97
C ARG A 73 -22.80 10.58 3.21
N ASP A 74 -22.60 9.83 2.14
CA ASP A 74 -22.24 8.43 2.13
C ASP A 74 -21.15 8.19 1.06
N PRO A 75 -19.88 8.54 1.36
CA PRO A 75 -18.79 8.38 0.41
C PRO A 75 -18.55 6.94 -0.06
N PRO A 76 -18.58 5.90 0.81
CA PRO A 76 -18.41 4.51 0.36
C PRO A 76 -19.52 4.07 -0.61
N GLY A 77 -20.79 4.37 -0.30
CA GLY A 77 -21.91 4.01 -1.18
C GLY A 77 -21.97 4.85 -2.46
N ALA A 78 -21.30 6.01 -2.51
CA ALA A 78 -21.18 6.79 -3.74
C ALA A 78 -20.25 6.14 -4.78
N VAL A 79 -19.28 5.35 -4.31
CA VAL A 79 -18.30 4.65 -5.18
C VAL A 79 -18.55 3.14 -5.27
N LEU A 80 -19.32 2.57 -4.34
CA LEU A 80 -19.75 1.18 -4.35
C LEU A 80 -21.27 1.10 -4.12
N PRO A 81 -22.12 1.29 -5.16
CA PRO A 81 -23.57 1.31 -5.01
C PRO A 81 -24.20 0.05 -4.44
N ALA A 82 -23.56 -1.12 -4.62
CA ALA A 82 -23.99 -2.38 -4.02
C ALA A 82 -24.06 -2.30 -2.49
N LEU A 83 -23.23 -1.45 -1.86
CA LEU A 83 -23.26 -1.24 -0.40
C LEU A 83 -24.61 -0.68 0.08
N ARG A 84 -25.27 0.18 -0.72
CA ARG A 84 -26.59 0.74 -0.39
C ARG A 84 -27.72 -0.27 -0.57
N GLN A 85 -27.49 -1.32 -1.37
CA GLN A 85 -28.45 -2.40 -1.61
C GLN A 85 -28.23 -3.57 -0.65
N ALA A 86 -27.06 -3.63 -0.02
CA ALA A 86 -26.69 -4.65 0.94
C ALA A 86 -27.64 -4.60 2.15
N ARG A 87 -28.19 -5.76 2.51
CA ARG A 87 -29.08 -5.91 3.68
C ARG A 87 -28.26 -6.47 4.84
N PRO A 88 -28.15 -5.73 5.94
CA PRO A 88 -27.56 -6.29 7.17
C PRO A 88 -28.38 -7.52 7.63
N GLY A 89 -27.71 -8.51 8.15
CA GLY A 89 -28.36 -9.72 8.69
C GLY A 89 -27.47 -10.95 8.55
N VAL A 90 -28.06 -12.09 8.88
CA VAL A 90 -27.39 -13.39 8.74
C VAL A 90 -27.21 -13.70 7.24
N PRO A 91 -25.98 -13.97 6.78
CA PRO A 91 -25.74 -14.31 5.37
C PRO A 91 -26.48 -15.57 4.92
N ASN A 92 -26.89 -15.59 3.65
CA ASN A 92 -27.42 -16.82 3.05
C ASN A 92 -26.29 -17.78 2.61
N ALA A 93 -25.16 -17.22 2.18
CA ALA A 93 -24.04 -17.97 1.64
C ALA A 93 -23.07 -18.40 2.74
N VAL A 94 -22.52 -19.60 2.62
CA VAL A 94 -21.38 -20.04 3.39
C VAL A 94 -20.12 -19.35 2.87
N THR A 95 -19.31 -18.82 3.79
CA THR A 95 -18.10 -18.07 3.48
C THR A 95 -16.91 -18.65 4.23
N ALA A 96 -15.81 -18.91 3.52
CA ALA A 96 -14.54 -19.29 4.14
C ALA A 96 -13.76 -18.05 4.63
N LEU A 97 -13.25 -18.11 5.84
CA LEU A 97 -12.20 -17.20 6.34
C LEU A 97 -10.87 -17.92 6.10
N ALA A 98 -10.19 -17.58 5.00
CA ALA A 98 -8.99 -18.29 4.52
C ALA A 98 -7.73 -17.55 4.98
N VAL A 99 -7.10 -18.06 6.04
CA VAL A 99 -5.89 -17.49 6.65
C VAL A 99 -4.66 -18.21 6.14
N CYS A 100 -3.81 -17.53 5.38
CA CYS A 100 -2.55 -18.08 4.89
C CYS A 100 -1.46 -17.91 5.95
N ILE A 101 -0.86 -19.03 6.39
CA ILE A 101 0.18 -19.06 7.42
C ILE A 101 1.44 -19.78 6.93
N ARG A 102 2.61 -19.33 7.40
CA ARG A 102 3.90 -19.96 7.13
C ARG A 102 4.93 -19.58 8.17
N ASN A 103 5.30 -20.51 9.03
CA ASN A 103 6.25 -20.30 10.12
C ASN A 103 5.83 -19.14 11.05
N GLU A 104 4.54 -19.04 11.33
CA GLU A 104 3.96 -17.95 12.14
C GLU A 104 3.86 -18.33 13.61
N ASP A 105 3.89 -17.31 14.47
CA ASP A 105 3.58 -17.50 15.89
C ASP A 105 2.06 -17.63 16.10
N MET A 106 1.60 -18.82 16.40
CA MET A 106 0.17 -19.10 16.64
C MET A 106 -0.39 -18.34 17.85
N GLN A 107 0.45 -17.94 18.82
CA GLN A 107 0.00 -17.12 19.95
C GLN A 107 -0.39 -15.70 19.50
N ALA A 108 0.17 -15.21 18.39
CA ALA A 108 -0.22 -13.94 17.80
C ALA A 108 -1.38 -14.08 16.81
N VAL A 109 -1.46 -15.19 16.06
CA VAL A 109 -2.45 -15.42 15.00
C VAL A 109 -3.83 -15.80 15.54
N LEU A 110 -3.90 -16.73 16.49
CA LEU A 110 -5.19 -17.33 16.91
C LEU A 110 -6.09 -16.39 17.72
N PRO A 111 -5.62 -15.52 18.64
CA PRO A 111 -6.51 -14.71 19.47
C PRO A 111 -7.41 -13.72 18.69
N PRO A 112 -6.95 -13.02 17.65
CA PRO A 112 -7.83 -12.20 16.81
C PRO A 112 -8.89 -13.03 16.07
N LEU A 113 -8.53 -14.24 15.62
CA LEU A 113 -9.44 -15.15 14.94
C LEU A 113 -10.50 -15.71 15.89
N ALA A 114 -10.13 -16.01 17.16
CA ALA A 114 -11.08 -16.41 18.19
C ALA A 114 -12.16 -15.33 18.36
N ARG A 115 -11.74 -14.09 18.59
CA ARG A 115 -12.66 -12.95 18.73
C ARG A 115 -13.58 -12.79 17.54
N LEU A 116 -13.04 -12.88 16.33
CA LEU A 116 -13.85 -12.80 15.10
C LEU A 116 -14.92 -13.90 15.06
N LEU A 117 -14.57 -15.15 15.38
CA LEU A 117 -15.53 -16.26 15.40
C LEU A 117 -16.58 -16.08 16.50
N ASP A 118 -16.16 -15.65 17.69
CA ASP A 118 -17.06 -15.41 18.83
C ASP A 118 -18.04 -14.26 18.52
N ASP A 119 -17.57 -13.17 17.91
CA ASP A 119 -18.40 -12.04 17.47
C ASP A 119 -19.38 -12.43 16.34
N LEU A 120 -18.95 -13.28 15.39
CA LEU A 120 -19.83 -13.82 14.35
C LEU A 120 -20.91 -14.75 14.92
N ALA A 121 -20.57 -15.54 15.94
CA ALA A 121 -21.52 -16.37 16.66
C ALA A 121 -22.53 -15.51 17.44
N ALA A 122 -22.07 -14.46 18.12
CA ALA A 122 -22.93 -13.50 18.81
C ALA A 122 -23.90 -12.76 17.85
N ALA A 123 -23.50 -12.58 16.59
CA ALA A 123 -24.34 -12.05 15.52
C ALA A 123 -25.24 -13.10 14.84
N GLU A 124 -25.39 -14.29 15.44
CA GLU A 124 -26.18 -15.43 14.93
C GLU A 124 -25.75 -15.91 13.51
N ALA A 125 -24.52 -15.56 13.10
CA ALA A 125 -23.98 -15.88 11.79
C ALA A 125 -22.90 -16.98 11.79
N GLY A 126 -22.55 -17.52 12.96
CA GLY A 126 -21.43 -18.46 13.12
C GLY A 126 -21.47 -19.67 12.19
N ASP A 127 -22.65 -20.24 11.93
CA ASP A 127 -22.85 -21.39 11.05
C ASP A 127 -22.61 -21.08 9.57
N ARG A 128 -22.53 -19.81 9.21
CA ARG A 128 -22.27 -19.36 7.84
C ARG A 128 -20.78 -19.13 7.55
N PHE A 129 -19.92 -19.25 8.56
CA PHE A 129 -18.50 -19.04 8.41
C PHE A 129 -17.69 -20.28 8.79
N ARG A 130 -16.70 -20.60 7.94
CA ARG A 130 -15.71 -21.66 8.19
C ARG A 130 -14.33 -21.05 8.20
N LEU A 131 -13.60 -21.20 9.30
CA LEU A 131 -12.21 -20.77 9.40
C LEU A 131 -11.30 -21.85 8.81
N TRP A 132 -10.53 -21.49 7.81
CA TRP A 132 -9.51 -22.32 7.21
C TRP A 132 -8.12 -21.76 7.48
N LEU A 133 -7.29 -22.50 8.20
CA LEU A 133 -5.88 -22.21 8.37
C LEU A 133 -5.10 -22.95 7.29
N LEU A 134 -4.59 -22.19 6.32
CA LEU A 134 -3.94 -22.71 5.11
C LEU A 134 -2.42 -22.61 5.27
N SER A 135 -1.80 -23.70 5.74
CA SER A 135 -0.38 -23.70 6.10
C SER A 135 0.53 -24.08 4.94
N ASP A 136 1.61 -23.31 4.81
CA ASP A 136 2.77 -23.55 3.96
C ASP A 136 4.05 -23.80 4.79
N THR A 137 3.93 -24.11 6.09
CA THR A 137 5.05 -24.37 6.99
C THR A 137 5.72 -25.69 6.62
N GLN A 138 7.03 -25.65 6.28
CA GLN A 138 7.80 -26.81 5.86
C GLN A 138 8.72 -27.36 6.96
N ASP A 139 9.12 -26.54 7.91
CA ASP A 139 9.90 -26.98 9.07
C ASP A 139 9.06 -27.93 9.93
N ALA A 140 9.55 -29.13 10.16
CA ALA A 140 8.80 -30.19 10.84
C ALA A 140 8.47 -29.85 12.30
N ALA A 141 9.37 -29.16 13.00
CA ALA A 141 9.17 -28.80 14.40
C ALA A 141 8.14 -27.65 14.53
N LEU A 142 8.23 -26.64 13.66
CA LEU A 142 7.27 -25.54 13.59
C LEU A 142 5.90 -26.06 13.14
N ALA A 143 5.83 -26.98 12.17
CA ALA A 143 4.59 -27.57 11.70
C ALA A 143 3.88 -28.36 12.82
N ALA A 144 4.62 -29.19 13.58
CA ALA A 144 4.05 -29.93 14.70
C ALA A 144 3.54 -29.00 15.80
N ALA A 145 4.26 -27.92 16.12
CA ALA A 145 3.81 -26.92 17.09
C ALA A 145 2.56 -26.16 16.60
N GLU A 146 2.52 -25.82 15.30
CA GLU A 146 1.38 -25.18 14.65
C GLU A 146 0.14 -26.09 14.68
N GLU A 147 0.27 -27.36 14.27
CA GLU A 147 -0.81 -28.36 14.29
C GLU A 147 -1.37 -28.56 15.70
N ALA A 148 -0.48 -28.69 16.71
CA ALA A 148 -0.91 -28.82 18.10
C ALA A 148 -1.63 -27.58 18.63
N ALA A 149 -1.20 -26.37 18.24
CA ALA A 149 -1.85 -25.13 18.62
C ALA A 149 -3.24 -25.01 17.99
N VAL A 150 -3.35 -25.34 16.70
CA VAL A 150 -4.62 -25.29 15.97
C VAL A 150 -5.59 -26.38 16.47
N ALA A 151 -5.11 -27.59 16.80
CA ALA A 151 -5.94 -28.65 17.35
C ALA A 151 -6.62 -28.20 18.67
N ARG A 152 -5.83 -27.61 19.59
CA ARG A 152 -6.39 -27.02 20.83
C ARG A 152 -7.38 -25.88 20.55
N PHE A 153 -7.07 -25.03 19.59
CA PHE A 153 -7.95 -23.94 19.21
C PHE A 153 -9.28 -24.42 18.61
N ALA A 154 -9.27 -25.53 17.90
CA ALA A 154 -10.45 -26.14 17.28
C ALA A 154 -11.33 -26.90 18.29
N GLU A 155 -10.87 -27.17 19.52
CA GLU A 155 -11.69 -27.81 20.56
C GLU A 155 -12.96 -26.98 20.81
N GLY A 156 -14.11 -27.60 20.63
CA GLY A 156 -15.41 -26.94 20.74
C GLY A 156 -15.83 -26.03 19.59
N ARG A 157 -15.01 -25.93 18.53
CA ARG A 157 -15.27 -25.11 17.32
C ARG A 157 -15.36 -25.98 16.07
N ALA A 158 -16.56 -26.51 15.78
CA ALA A 158 -16.80 -27.40 14.64
C ALA A 158 -16.54 -26.75 13.26
N ASN A 159 -16.45 -25.44 13.19
CA ASN A 159 -16.24 -24.65 11.96
C ASN A 159 -14.76 -24.28 11.71
N VAL A 160 -13.81 -24.79 12.49
CA VAL A 160 -12.36 -24.57 12.29
C VAL A 160 -11.78 -25.75 11.53
N ARG A 161 -10.98 -25.44 10.52
CA ARG A 161 -10.28 -26.41 9.66
C ARG A 161 -8.82 -26.03 9.52
N TYR A 162 -7.96 -27.03 9.45
CA TYR A 162 -6.52 -26.84 9.19
C TYR A 162 -6.12 -27.70 8.00
N ARG A 163 -5.30 -27.13 7.12
CA ARG A 163 -4.70 -27.86 6.00
C ARG A 163 -3.27 -27.35 5.78
N ARG A 164 -2.33 -28.29 5.73
CA ARG A 164 -0.93 -28.02 5.40
C ARG A 164 -0.56 -28.70 4.07
N ARG A 165 0.05 -27.94 3.17
CA ARG A 165 0.59 -28.47 1.91
C ARG A 165 1.97 -29.08 2.15
N THR A 166 2.28 -30.14 1.39
CA THR A 166 3.63 -30.74 1.32
C THR A 166 4.56 -29.95 0.40
N GLU A 167 4.00 -29.31 -0.63
CA GLU A 167 4.74 -28.51 -1.62
C GLU A 167 4.17 -27.09 -1.72
N ASN A 168 5.03 -26.08 -1.60
CA ASN A 168 4.63 -24.66 -1.63
C ASN A 168 4.63 -24.06 -3.04
N THR A 169 4.25 -24.85 -4.05
CA THR A 169 4.23 -24.39 -5.44
C THR A 169 3.30 -23.19 -5.60
N GLY A 170 3.79 -22.10 -6.18
CA GLY A 170 3.02 -20.88 -6.45
C GLY A 170 2.81 -20.00 -5.23
N PHE A 171 3.52 -20.22 -4.13
CA PHE A 171 3.45 -19.39 -2.91
C PHE A 171 2.02 -19.25 -2.38
N LYS A 172 1.64 -18.04 -1.92
CA LYS A 172 0.29 -17.74 -1.41
C LYS A 172 -0.81 -17.98 -2.45
N ALA A 173 -0.60 -17.54 -3.70
CA ALA A 173 -1.57 -17.78 -4.77
C ALA A 173 -1.82 -19.27 -5.02
N GLY A 174 -0.75 -20.07 -5.04
CA GLY A 174 -0.87 -21.53 -5.15
C GLY A 174 -1.53 -22.15 -3.93
N ASN A 175 -1.32 -21.59 -2.71
CA ASN A 175 -1.96 -22.05 -1.49
C ASN A 175 -3.48 -21.82 -1.52
N VAL A 176 -3.90 -20.63 -1.93
CA VAL A 176 -5.33 -20.30 -2.08
C VAL A 176 -5.97 -21.15 -3.19
N MET A 177 -5.27 -21.33 -4.32
CA MET A 177 -5.81 -22.11 -5.44
C MET A 177 -5.98 -23.58 -5.08
N ASP A 178 -5.02 -24.17 -4.38
CA ASP A 178 -5.11 -25.56 -3.87
C ASP A 178 -6.29 -25.74 -2.90
N PHE A 179 -6.51 -24.75 -2.02
CA PHE A 179 -7.70 -24.72 -1.15
C PHE A 179 -8.99 -24.70 -1.95
N LEU A 180 -9.08 -23.85 -2.98
CA LEU A 180 -10.28 -23.75 -3.82
C LEU A 180 -10.54 -25.04 -4.61
N ASP A 181 -9.49 -25.69 -5.11
CA ASP A 181 -9.62 -26.90 -5.93
C ASP A 181 -10.07 -28.12 -5.12
N HIS A 182 -9.59 -28.27 -3.88
CA HIS A 182 -9.72 -29.52 -3.15
C HIS A 182 -10.57 -29.42 -1.88
N HIS A 183 -10.81 -28.23 -1.35
CA HIS A 183 -11.42 -28.07 -0.03
C HIS A 183 -12.64 -27.15 0.01
N ALA A 184 -12.71 -26.12 -0.85
CA ALA A 184 -13.86 -25.21 -0.91
C ALA A 184 -14.99 -25.83 -1.73
N THR A 185 -15.81 -26.66 -1.09
CA THR A 185 -16.92 -27.40 -1.74
C THR A 185 -18.24 -26.67 -1.65
N ASP A 186 -18.56 -26.12 -0.49
CA ASP A 186 -19.86 -25.48 -0.19
C ASP A 186 -19.77 -23.98 -0.06
N GLU A 187 -18.54 -23.46 0.03
CA GLU A 187 -18.29 -22.04 0.19
C GLU A 187 -18.55 -21.29 -1.10
N LYS A 188 -19.46 -20.35 -1.05
CA LYS A 188 -19.75 -19.46 -2.19
C LYS A 188 -18.75 -18.32 -2.28
N PHE A 189 -18.26 -17.88 -1.11
CA PHE A 189 -17.28 -16.82 -0.97
C PHE A 189 -16.12 -17.27 -0.08
N PHE A 190 -15.00 -16.60 -0.24
CA PHE A 190 -13.92 -16.66 0.74
C PHE A 190 -13.36 -15.27 1.00
N ILE A 191 -12.90 -15.05 2.22
CA ILE A 191 -12.18 -13.84 2.61
C ILE A 191 -10.73 -14.25 2.84
N THR A 192 -9.82 -13.67 2.05
CA THR A 192 -8.38 -13.89 2.24
C THR A 192 -7.87 -13.06 3.39
N LEU A 193 -7.14 -13.70 4.30
CA LEU A 193 -6.47 -13.06 5.44
C LEU A 193 -5.00 -13.46 5.47
N ASP A 194 -4.15 -12.52 5.78
CA ASP A 194 -2.76 -12.80 6.17
C ASP A 194 -2.72 -13.12 7.67
N ALA A 195 -1.64 -13.73 8.13
CA ALA A 195 -1.49 -14.13 9.51
C ALA A 195 -1.56 -12.96 10.53
N ASP A 196 -1.33 -11.75 10.08
CA ASP A 196 -1.42 -10.50 10.86
C ASP A 196 -2.67 -9.66 10.56
N SER A 197 -3.53 -10.11 9.65
CA SER A 197 -4.82 -9.48 9.37
C SER A 197 -5.76 -9.58 10.58
N VAL A 198 -6.47 -8.50 10.85
CA VAL A 198 -7.54 -8.44 11.85
C VAL A 198 -8.76 -7.83 11.20
N MET A 199 -9.85 -8.61 11.15
CA MET A 199 -11.15 -8.10 10.70
C MET A 199 -12.19 -8.23 11.80
N THR A 200 -13.11 -7.26 11.87
CA THR A 200 -14.26 -7.34 12.76
C THR A 200 -15.41 -8.11 12.10
N ALA A 201 -16.29 -8.71 12.90
CA ALA A 201 -17.49 -9.38 12.40
C ALA A 201 -18.36 -8.43 11.55
N GLU A 202 -18.51 -7.17 11.98
CA GLU A 202 -19.25 -6.15 11.22
C GLU A 202 -18.68 -5.94 9.81
N ALA A 203 -17.34 -5.83 9.68
CA ALA A 203 -16.69 -5.66 8.38
C ALA A 203 -16.88 -6.91 7.50
N VAL A 204 -16.73 -8.10 8.06
CA VAL A 204 -16.94 -9.39 7.38
C VAL A 204 -18.38 -9.50 6.88
N LEU A 205 -19.37 -9.29 7.76
CA LEU A 205 -20.80 -9.36 7.42
C LEU A 205 -21.17 -8.32 6.34
N ARG A 206 -20.64 -7.11 6.44
CA ARG A 206 -20.82 -6.06 5.43
C ARG A 206 -20.29 -6.49 4.05
N LEU A 207 -19.11 -7.10 3.99
CA LEU A 207 -18.55 -7.59 2.73
C LEU A 207 -19.41 -8.71 2.12
N VAL A 208 -19.89 -9.65 2.93
CA VAL A 208 -20.77 -10.72 2.45
C VAL A 208 -22.09 -10.14 1.92
N ALA A 209 -22.71 -9.22 2.66
CA ALA A 209 -23.95 -8.57 2.23
C ALA A 209 -23.78 -7.82 0.90
N VAL A 210 -22.64 -7.17 0.66
CA VAL A 210 -22.31 -6.51 -0.61
C VAL A 210 -22.18 -7.52 -1.74
N MET A 211 -21.54 -8.66 -1.52
CA MET A 211 -21.41 -9.74 -2.53
C MET A 211 -22.73 -10.42 -2.85
N GLU A 212 -23.63 -10.52 -1.87
CA GLU A 212 -24.99 -11.04 -2.08
C GLU A 212 -25.87 -10.05 -2.86
N ALA A 213 -25.68 -8.73 -2.65
CA ALA A 213 -26.43 -7.69 -3.31
C ALA A 213 -26.11 -7.53 -4.80
N ASP A 214 -24.88 -7.82 -5.24
CA ASP A 214 -24.51 -7.80 -6.67
C ASP A 214 -23.84 -9.13 -7.09
N PRO A 215 -24.57 -10.01 -7.79
CA PRO A 215 -24.07 -11.32 -8.22
C PRO A 215 -22.93 -11.24 -9.26
N ARG A 216 -22.68 -10.07 -9.87
CA ARG A 216 -21.58 -9.87 -10.83
C ARG A 216 -20.25 -9.50 -10.17
N LEU A 217 -20.25 -9.27 -8.85
CA LEU A 217 -19.02 -9.02 -8.10
C LEU A 217 -18.21 -10.31 -8.00
N GLY A 218 -16.96 -10.25 -8.49
CA GLY A 218 -15.93 -11.29 -8.31
C GLY A 218 -15.09 -11.04 -7.08
N ILE A 219 -14.67 -9.76 -6.86
CA ILE A 219 -13.88 -9.33 -5.71
C ILE A 219 -14.43 -8.01 -5.18
N VAL A 220 -14.49 -7.88 -3.86
CA VAL A 220 -14.58 -6.59 -3.16
C VAL A 220 -13.41 -6.44 -2.22
N GLN A 221 -12.50 -5.53 -2.55
CA GLN A 221 -11.36 -5.17 -1.73
C GLN A 221 -11.77 -4.11 -0.72
N GLN A 222 -11.69 -4.42 0.57
CA GLN A 222 -11.84 -3.40 1.61
C GLN A 222 -10.53 -2.65 1.82
N LEU A 223 -10.61 -1.37 2.17
CA LEU A 223 -9.44 -0.59 2.58
C LEU A 223 -8.80 -1.21 3.82
N ILE A 224 -7.49 -1.34 3.80
CA ILE A 224 -6.71 -1.91 4.90
C ILE A 224 -5.95 -0.78 5.60
N VAL A 225 -5.99 -0.77 6.93
CA VAL A 225 -5.29 0.24 7.73
C VAL A 225 -4.41 -0.43 8.79
N GLY A 226 -3.39 0.30 9.24
CA GLY A 226 -2.46 -0.23 10.24
C GLY A 226 -3.10 -0.43 11.61
N ARG A 227 -2.78 -1.55 12.27
CA ARG A 227 -3.09 -1.83 13.68
C ARG A 227 -2.39 -0.81 14.59
N PRO A 228 -2.91 -0.58 15.82
CA PRO A 228 -2.17 0.16 16.84
C PRO A 228 -0.75 -0.38 16.99
N ALA A 229 0.25 0.50 16.92
CA ALA A 229 1.66 0.15 16.95
C ALA A 229 2.35 0.71 18.19
N VAL A 230 3.24 -0.07 18.77
CA VAL A 230 4.03 0.33 19.94
C VAL A 230 5.26 1.13 19.50
N ALA A 231 5.99 0.68 18.46
CA ALA A 231 7.18 1.35 17.97
C ALA A 231 6.88 2.65 17.20
N ALA A 232 7.80 3.59 17.23
CA ALA A 232 7.64 4.91 16.64
C ALA A 232 7.53 4.84 15.11
N PHE A 233 8.33 3.98 14.44
CA PHE A 233 8.33 3.82 12.99
C PHE A 233 6.94 3.44 12.45
N PRO A 234 6.34 2.28 12.80
CA PRO A 234 5.02 1.91 12.28
C PRO A 234 3.93 2.87 12.74
N ARG A 235 4.05 3.48 13.92
CA ARG A 235 3.09 4.44 14.45
C ARG A 235 2.98 5.69 13.56
N LEU A 236 4.11 6.31 13.24
CA LEU A 236 4.17 7.50 12.39
C LEU A 236 3.78 7.15 10.95
N PHE A 237 4.37 6.07 10.40
CA PHE A 237 4.10 5.62 9.05
C PHE A 237 2.60 5.36 8.78
N GLN A 238 1.96 4.58 9.66
CA GLN A 238 0.55 4.20 9.47
C GLN A 238 -0.41 5.38 9.61
N PHE A 239 -0.08 6.40 10.40
CA PHE A 239 -0.96 7.55 10.59
C PHE A 239 -1.21 8.29 9.27
N GLY A 240 -0.15 8.58 8.52
CA GLY A 240 -0.25 9.22 7.22
C GLY A 240 -0.77 8.28 6.13
N MET A 241 -0.37 7.01 6.16
CA MET A 241 -0.87 6.01 5.22
C MET A 241 -2.39 5.86 5.34
N ARG A 242 -2.93 5.72 6.56
CA ARG A 242 -4.36 5.60 6.83
C ARG A 242 -5.16 6.78 6.27
N ALA A 243 -4.75 8.02 6.58
CA ALA A 243 -5.41 9.22 6.09
C ALA A 243 -5.31 9.33 4.55
N GLY A 244 -4.13 9.08 4.00
CA GLY A 244 -3.86 9.17 2.56
C GLY A 244 -4.60 8.11 1.75
N MET A 245 -4.60 6.87 2.20
CA MET A 245 -5.29 5.78 1.51
C MET A 245 -6.80 5.99 1.43
N ARG A 246 -7.43 6.59 2.45
CA ARG A 246 -8.85 6.89 2.43
C ARG A 246 -9.23 7.82 1.27
N SER A 247 -8.52 8.94 1.10
CA SER A 247 -8.79 9.87 0.01
C SER A 247 -8.41 9.26 -1.34
N TRP A 248 -7.24 8.67 -1.44
CA TRP A 248 -6.72 8.08 -2.67
C TRP A 248 -7.60 6.93 -3.17
N ALA A 249 -7.96 5.98 -2.31
CA ALA A 249 -8.78 4.82 -2.68
C ALA A 249 -10.23 5.23 -3.03
N THR A 250 -10.79 6.27 -2.39
CA THR A 250 -12.11 6.80 -2.74
C THR A 250 -12.10 7.38 -4.15
N GLY A 251 -11.10 8.18 -4.51
CA GLY A 251 -10.96 8.71 -5.86
C GLY A 251 -10.68 7.63 -6.89
N GLN A 252 -9.81 6.67 -6.58
CA GLN A 252 -9.53 5.53 -7.43
C GLN A 252 -10.80 4.72 -7.71
N ALA A 253 -11.58 4.38 -6.68
CA ALA A 253 -12.84 3.64 -6.81
C ALA A 253 -13.86 4.37 -7.69
N TRP A 254 -13.86 5.72 -7.66
CA TRP A 254 -14.80 6.52 -8.43
C TRP A 254 -14.64 6.38 -9.95
N TRP A 255 -13.39 6.31 -10.46
CA TRP A 255 -13.15 6.25 -11.91
C TRP A 255 -12.81 4.84 -12.42
N GLN A 256 -12.21 3.99 -11.57
CA GLN A 256 -11.93 2.60 -11.97
C GLN A 256 -13.21 1.77 -12.03
N LEU A 257 -14.17 2.02 -11.16
CA LEU A 257 -15.46 1.30 -11.13
C LEU A 257 -15.27 -0.22 -11.04
N ASP A 258 -15.74 -0.98 -12.02
CA ASP A 258 -15.67 -2.45 -12.10
C ASP A 258 -14.26 -3.00 -12.33
N ALA A 259 -13.29 -2.12 -12.53
CA ALA A 259 -11.87 -2.45 -12.65
C ALA A 259 -11.08 -1.99 -11.41
N GLY A 260 -11.57 -2.29 -10.22
CA GLY A 260 -10.94 -1.97 -8.94
C GLY A 260 -9.69 -2.81 -8.66
N PRO A 261 -8.92 -2.43 -7.61
CA PRO A 261 -7.73 -3.16 -7.19
C PRO A 261 -8.08 -4.42 -6.40
N TYR A 262 -7.10 -5.31 -6.29
CA TYR A 262 -7.01 -6.35 -5.27
C TYR A 262 -5.61 -6.32 -4.66
N TRP A 263 -5.51 -6.35 -3.34
CA TRP A 263 -4.25 -6.22 -2.57
C TRP A 263 -3.87 -7.50 -1.84
N GLY A 264 -4.53 -8.62 -2.17
CA GLY A 264 -4.15 -9.96 -1.74
C GLY A 264 -4.74 -10.42 -0.40
N HIS A 265 -5.29 -9.52 0.42
CA HIS A 265 -5.92 -9.86 1.70
C HIS A 265 -6.98 -8.83 2.12
N ASN A 266 -7.73 -9.13 3.19
CA ASN A 266 -8.86 -8.35 3.68
C ASN A 266 -9.87 -8.00 2.56
N ALA A 267 -10.11 -8.96 1.70
CA ALA A 267 -11.00 -8.87 0.56
C ALA A 267 -11.91 -10.10 0.51
N ILE A 268 -13.14 -9.89 0.09
CA ILE A 268 -14.07 -10.99 -0.18
C ILE A 268 -14.06 -11.32 -1.68
N ILE A 269 -14.05 -12.61 -1.97
CA ILE A 269 -13.86 -13.16 -3.30
C ILE A 269 -14.90 -14.24 -3.54
N ARG A 270 -15.47 -14.30 -4.75
CA ARG A 270 -16.37 -15.36 -5.18
C ARG A 270 -15.55 -16.57 -5.60
N CYS A 271 -15.79 -17.74 -4.97
CA CYS A 271 -14.98 -18.95 -5.14
C CYS A 271 -14.90 -19.41 -6.60
N GLU A 272 -16.05 -19.64 -7.24
CA GLU A 272 -16.09 -20.26 -8.56
C GLU A 272 -15.42 -19.43 -9.65
N PRO A 273 -15.72 -18.12 -9.83
CA PRO A 273 -15.00 -17.30 -10.81
C PRO A 273 -13.50 -17.22 -10.56
N PHE A 274 -13.09 -17.15 -9.28
CA PHE A 274 -11.68 -17.06 -8.94
C PHE A 274 -10.95 -18.37 -9.28
N ARG A 275 -11.54 -19.53 -8.97
CA ARG A 275 -11.03 -20.86 -9.34
C ARG A 275 -10.85 -20.98 -10.86
N GLN A 276 -11.83 -20.51 -11.65
CA GLN A 276 -11.82 -20.65 -13.11
C GLN A 276 -10.85 -19.70 -13.80
N HIS A 277 -10.71 -18.46 -13.32
CA HIS A 277 -10.07 -17.40 -14.08
C HIS A 277 -8.81 -16.80 -13.45
N ALA A 278 -8.60 -16.93 -12.13
CA ALA A 278 -7.48 -16.29 -11.44
C ALA A 278 -6.21 -17.14 -11.36
N ARG A 279 -6.22 -18.38 -11.84
CA ARG A 279 -5.06 -19.28 -11.80
C ARG A 279 -3.85 -18.66 -12.50
N LEU A 280 -2.71 -18.64 -11.80
CA LEU A 280 -1.48 -18.06 -12.31
C LEU A 280 -0.57 -19.14 -12.89
N GLU A 281 -0.10 -18.89 -14.09
CA GLU A 281 0.90 -19.70 -14.77
C GLU A 281 2.31 -19.15 -14.51
N ALA A 282 3.33 -19.95 -14.84
CA ALA A 282 4.68 -19.45 -14.86
C ALA A 282 4.83 -18.36 -15.93
N LEU A 283 5.69 -17.38 -15.66
CA LEU A 283 6.03 -16.36 -16.63
C LEU A 283 6.82 -16.94 -17.81
N PRO A 284 6.93 -16.23 -18.94
CA PRO A 284 7.67 -16.72 -20.11
C PRO A 284 9.12 -17.13 -19.83
N ASP A 285 9.76 -16.57 -18.81
CA ASP A 285 11.09 -16.92 -18.34
C ASP A 285 11.11 -18.12 -17.37
N GLY A 286 9.97 -18.75 -17.14
CA GLY A 286 9.82 -19.88 -16.22
C GLY A 286 9.70 -19.48 -14.74
N SER A 287 9.85 -18.21 -14.39
CA SER A 287 9.71 -17.74 -13.01
C SER A 287 8.26 -17.73 -12.56
N ARG A 288 8.03 -17.79 -11.25
CA ARG A 288 6.70 -17.63 -10.64
C ARG A 288 6.43 -16.17 -10.34
N ILE A 289 5.17 -15.77 -10.47
CA ILE A 289 4.71 -14.41 -10.15
C ILE A 289 4.81 -14.21 -8.63
N LEU A 290 5.54 -13.17 -8.21
CA LEU A 290 5.73 -12.83 -6.80
C LEU A 290 4.58 -11.97 -6.25
N SER A 291 4.17 -10.93 -7.00
CA SER A 291 3.00 -10.10 -6.66
C SER A 291 1.81 -10.57 -7.48
N HIS A 292 1.02 -11.46 -6.90
CA HIS A 292 -0.03 -12.20 -7.59
C HIS A 292 -1.35 -11.45 -7.69
N ASP A 293 -1.65 -10.65 -6.70
CA ASP A 293 -2.93 -10.04 -6.39
C ASP A 293 -3.49 -9.16 -7.54
N MET A 294 -2.69 -8.23 -8.05
CA MET A 294 -3.09 -7.40 -9.18
C MET A 294 -3.37 -8.24 -10.45
N VAL A 295 -2.60 -9.30 -10.67
CA VAL A 295 -2.77 -10.17 -11.85
C VAL A 295 -4.08 -10.96 -11.75
N GLU A 296 -4.41 -11.47 -10.57
CA GLU A 296 -5.67 -12.17 -10.28
C GLU A 296 -6.87 -11.25 -10.54
N SER A 297 -6.81 -10.00 -10.04
CA SER A 297 -7.82 -8.97 -10.31
C SER A 297 -8.02 -8.73 -11.81
N VAL A 298 -6.93 -8.49 -12.55
CA VAL A 298 -6.98 -8.19 -13.98
C VAL A 298 -7.52 -9.38 -14.79
N ARG A 299 -7.22 -10.62 -14.38
CA ARG A 299 -7.77 -11.83 -15.00
C ARG A 299 -9.27 -11.95 -14.80
N LEU A 300 -9.78 -11.70 -13.59
CA LEU A 300 -11.22 -11.67 -13.34
C LEU A 300 -11.92 -10.60 -14.16
N GLN A 301 -11.35 -9.41 -14.25
CA GLN A 301 -11.89 -8.31 -15.08
C GLN A 301 -11.94 -8.71 -16.56
N ALA A 302 -10.92 -9.39 -17.07
CA ALA A 302 -10.87 -9.88 -18.44
C ALA A 302 -11.95 -10.94 -18.72
N ALA A 303 -12.33 -11.71 -17.70
CA ALA A 303 -13.43 -12.68 -17.75
C ALA A 303 -14.84 -12.03 -17.56
N GLY A 304 -14.91 -10.70 -17.44
CA GLY A 304 -16.17 -9.96 -17.30
C GLY A 304 -16.70 -9.81 -15.87
N TRP A 305 -15.94 -10.26 -14.86
CA TRP A 305 -16.30 -10.09 -13.45
C TRP A 305 -15.93 -8.69 -12.95
N ARG A 306 -16.76 -8.18 -12.05
CA ARG A 306 -16.54 -6.88 -11.43
C ARG A 306 -15.58 -7.03 -10.25
N VAL A 307 -14.56 -6.20 -10.23
CA VAL A 307 -13.67 -6.01 -9.07
C VAL A 307 -13.88 -4.60 -8.55
N ARG A 308 -14.29 -4.46 -7.30
CA ARG A 308 -14.61 -3.16 -6.69
C ARG A 308 -13.80 -2.93 -5.42
N CYS A 309 -13.59 -1.67 -5.10
CA CYS A 309 -13.00 -1.25 -3.83
C CYS A 309 -14.07 -0.68 -2.91
N LEU A 310 -14.05 -1.10 -1.64
CA LEU A 310 -14.79 -0.49 -0.54
C LEU A 310 -13.81 0.39 0.26
N PRO A 311 -13.78 1.72 0.06
CA PRO A 311 -12.83 2.60 0.73
C PRO A 311 -13.29 2.95 2.16
N ALA A 312 -13.66 1.93 2.93
CA ALA A 312 -14.03 2.03 4.34
C ALA A 312 -12.95 1.36 5.18
N GLU A 313 -12.44 2.08 6.17
CA GLU A 313 -11.31 1.64 7.01
C GLU A 313 -11.74 0.83 8.22
N GLU A 314 -13.02 0.90 8.58
CA GLU A 314 -13.53 0.33 9.83
C GLU A 314 -13.49 -1.21 9.78
N GLY A 315 -12.80 -1.79 10.76
CA GLY A 315 -12.75 -3.21 10.99
C GLY A 315 -11.88 -4.02 10.01
N SER A 316 -10.93 -3.38 9.34
CA SER A 316 -10.00 -4.06 8.41
C SER A 316 -8.57 -3.57 8.67
N LEU A 317 -7.80 -4.36 9.41
CA LEU A 317 -6.51 -3.97 9.95
C LEU A 317 -5.42 -4.97 9.56
N GLU A 318 -4.16 -4.47 9.48
CA GLU A 318 -2.96 -5.28 9.34
C GLU A 318 -1.81 -4.74 10.20
N ALA A 319 -0.78 -5.54 10.45
CA ALA A 319 0.44 -5.06 11.07
C ALA A 319 1.34 -4.39 10.02
N ASN A 320 1.88 -3.21 10.37
CA ASN A 320 2.94 -2.60 9.58
C ASN A 320 4.31 -3.21 9.93
N PRO A 321 5.32 -3.12 9.05
CA PRO A 321 6.68 -3.51 9.39
C PRO A 321 7.12 -2.81 10.68
N PRO A 322 7.73 -3.55 11.62
CA PRO A 322 8.04 -3.01 12.96
C PRO A 322 9.12 -1.95 12.94
N ALA A 323 9.98 -1.95 11.91
CA ALA A 323 11.08 -1.01 11.78
C ALA A 323 11.46 -0.81 10.31
N MET A 324 12.34 0.17 10.08
CA MET A 324 12.80 0.59 8.76
C MET A 324 13.46 -0.54 7.93
N PRO A 325 14.33 -1.42 8.46
CA PRO A 325 14.91 -2.51 7.68
C PRO A 325 13.88 -3.53 7.20
N GLU A 326 12.86 -3.83 7.99
CA GLU A 326 11.77 -4.73 7.63
C GLU A 326 10.89 -4.12 6.53
N PHE A 327 10.62 -2.81 6.62
CA PHE A 327 9.93 -2.06 5.58
C PHE A 327 10.69 -2.11 4.25
N MET A 328 12.00 -1.82 4.25
CA MET A 328 12.83 -1.84 3.04
C MET A 328 12.84 -3.22 2.38
N ARG A 329 12.96 -4.30 3.16
CA ARG A 329 12.89 -5.67 2.64
C ARG A 329 11.54 -6.01 2.03
N ARG A 330 10.43 -5.55 2.64
CA ARG A 330 9.08 -5.71 2.07
C ARG A 330 8.96 -4.98 0.75
N ASP A 331 9.43 -3.74 0.71
CA ASP A 331 9.35 -2.86 -0.46
C ASP A 331 10.19 -3.40 -1.64
N GLU A 332 11.38 -3.95 -1.37
CA GLU A 332 12.21 -4.65 -2.36
C GLU A 332 11.49 -5.85 -3.00
N ARG A 333 10.77 -6.65 -2.20
CA ARG A 333 10.00 -7.79 -2.73
C ARG A 333 8.86 -7.34 -3.61
N TRP A 334 8.11 -6.33 -3.19
CA TRP A 334 7.03 -5.76 -4.01
C TRP A 334 7.58 -5.14 -5.30
N GLY A 335 8.72 -4.44 -5.21
CA GLY A 335 9.40 -3.91 -6.38
C GLY A 335 9.81 -4.99 -7.37
N ALA A 336 10.42 -6.07 -6.90
CA ALA A 336 10.79 -7.21 -7.76
C ALA A 336 9.54 -7.83 -8.42
N GLY A 337 8.47 -8.05 -7.66
CA GLY A 337 7.22 -8.61 -8.17
C GLY A 337 6.56 -7.72 -9.21
N ASN A 338 6.52 -6.40 -8.99
CA ASN A 338 5.92 -5.48 -9.94
C ASN A 338 6.77 -5.31 -11.22
N MET A 339 8.10 -5.48 -11.14
CA MET A 339 8.93 -5.51 -12.35
C MET A 339 8.68 -6.74 -13.22
N GLN A 340 8.16 -7.83 -12.69
CA GLN A 340 7.74 -8.98 -13.50
C GLN A 340 6.56 -8.65 -14.44
N TYR A 341 5.76 -7.64 -14.11
CA TYR A 341 4.58 -7.25 -14.92
C TYR A 341 4.91 -6.78 -16.34
N TRP A 342 6.16 -6.37 -16.63
CA TRP A 342 6.59 -6.10 -18.00
C TRP A 342 6.34 -7.27 -18.95
N GLN A 343 6.51 -8.50 -18.47
CA GLN A 343 6.26 -9.71 -19.25
C GLN A 343 4.76 -9.93 -19.50
N LEU A 344 3.92 -9.48 -18.57
CA LEU A 344 2.45 -9.66 -18.64
C LEU A 344 1.77 -8.65 -19.58
N LEU A 345 2.34 -7.44 -19.76
CA LEU A 345 1.74 -6.40 -20.61
C LEU A 345 1.51 -6.86 -22.06
N ARG A 346 2.29 -7.80 -22.55
CA ARG A 346 2.24 -8.32 -23.91
C ARG A 346 1.33 -9.54 -24.08
N LEU A 347 0.89 -10.14 -22.98
CA LEU A 347 0.01 -11.31 -23.06
C LEU A 347 -1.34 -10.93 -23.66
N PRO A 348 -1.94 -11.79 -24.52
CA PRO A 348 -3.31 -11.62 -24.94
C PRO A 348 -4.24 -11.67 -23.72
N ASN A 349 -5.51 -11.50 -23.87
CA ASN A 349 -6.51 -11.71 -22.81
C ASN A 349 -6.52 -10.72 -21.63
N PHE A 350 -5.76 -9.60 -21.68
CA PHE A 350 -5.94 -8.50 -20.73
C PHE A 350 -6.68 -7.33 -21.36
N THR A 351 -7.60 -6.72 -20.61
CA THR A 351 -8.28 -5.49 -21.03
C THR A 351 -7.30 -4.31 -21.08
N ALA A 352 -7.62 -3.25 -21.82
CA ALA A 352 -6.83 -2.01 -21.82
C ALA A 352 -6.70 -1.44 -20.40
N MET A 353 -7.77 -1.51 -19.60
CA MET A 353 -7.75 -1.05 -18.20
C MET A 353 -6.84 -1.93 -17.34
N GLY A 354 -6.87 -3.26 -17.52
CA GLY A 354 -5.97 -4.17 -16.81
C GLY A 354 -4.49 -3.90 -17.13
N ARG A 355 -4.16 -3.65 -18.41
CA ARG A 355 -2.79 -3.23 -18.79
C ARG A 355 -2.39 -1.90 -18.17
N LEU A 356 -3.31 -0.93 -18.12
CA LEU A 356 -3.07 0.33 -17.43
C LEU A 356 -2.77 0.11 -15.94
N GLN A 357 -3.50 -0.75 -15.26
CA GLN A 357 -3.26 -1.07 -13.84
C GLN A 357 -1.91 -1.75 -13.62
N LEU A 358 -1.52 -2.70 -14.47
CA LEU A 358 -0.19 -3.31 -14.41
C LEU A 358 0.92 -2.27 -14.68
N LEU A 359 0.71 -1.36 -15.64
CA LEU A 359 1.63 -0.25 -15.89
C LEU A 359 1.74 0.70 -14.68
N GLN A 360 0.63 1.03 -14.04
CA GLN A 360 0.63 1.83 -12.81
C GLN A 360 1.45 1.18 -11.70
N ALA A 361 1.33 -0.13 -11.53
CA ALA A 361 2.10 -0.90 -10.55
C ALA A 361 3.60 -0.93 -10.87
N ILE A 362 3.97 -0.97 -12.16
CA ILE A 362 5.37 -0.82 -12.61
C ILE A 362 5.88 0.59 -12.29
N LEU A 363 5.12 1.63 -12.64
CA LEU A 363 5.53 3.03 -12.46
C LEU A 363 5.67 3.41 -10.99
N LEU A 364 4.88 2.81 -10.10
CA LEU A 364 5.01 2.98 -8.65
C LEU A 364 6.44 2.72 -8.15
N PHE A 365 7.10 1.70 -8.70
CA PHE A 365 8.46 1.34 -8.30
C PHE A 365 9.53 1.93 -9.22
N LEU A 366 9.28 1.97 -10.53
CA LEU A 366 10.21 2.53 -11.51
C LEU A 366 10.44 4.04 -11.31
N GLY A 367 9.52 4.73 -10.66
CA GLY A 367 9.71 6.13 -10.25
C GLY A 367 10.93 6.33 -9.35
N ALA A 368 11.28 5.38 -8.50
CA ALA A 368 12.36 5.55 -7.54
C ALA A 368 13.75 5.77 -8.19
N PRO A 369 14.22 4.93 -9.14
CA PRO A 369 15.49 5.21 -9.84
C PRO A 369 15.45 6.50 -10.66
N LEU A 370 14.30 6.89 -11.21
CA LEU A 370 14.15 8.13 -11.93
C LEU A 370 14.26 9.35 -11.00
N TYR A 371 13.65 9.33 -9.81
CA TYR A 371 13.80 10.39 -8.82
C TYR A 371 15.24 10.48 -8.29
N ALA A 372 15.90 9.35 -8.06
CA ALA A 372 17.31 9.33 -7.67
C ALA A 372 18.20 9.91 -8.78
N ALA A 373 17.91 9.59 -10.05
CA ALA A 373 18.61 10.14 -11.22
C ALA A 373 18.39 11.66 -11.35
N ILE A 374 17.16 12.17 -11.14
CA ILE A 374 16.87 13.61 -11.16
C ILE A 374 17.74 14.33 -10.12
N LEU A 375 17.82 13.82 -8.89
CA LEU A 375 18.59 14.45 -7.83
C LEU A 375 20.09 14.44 -8.13
N LEU A 376 20.62 13.32 -8.63
CA LEU A 376 22.02 13.20 -9.05
C LEU A 376 22.35 14.13 -10.23
N LEU A 377 21.52 14.14 -11.27
CA LEU A 377 21.71 15.01 -12.42
C LEU A 377 21.60 16.49 -12.06
N ALA A 378 20.70 16.85 -11.13
CA ALA A 378 20.59 18.21 -10.61
C ALA A 378 21.88 18.64 -9.87
N ALA A 379 22.47 17.74 -9.06
CA ALA A 379 23.75 18.02 -8.41
C ALA A 379 24.90 18.18 -9.43
N ILE A 380 24.98 17.29 -10.41
CA ILE A 380 25.99 17.38 -11.50
C ILE A 380 25.82 18.70 -12.27
N ASN A 381 24.57 19.02 -12.67
CA ASN A 381 24.28 20.26 -13.40
C ASN A 381 24.68 21.51 -12.61
N ALA A 382 24.34 21.53 -11.33
CA ALA A 382 24.64 22.65 -10.45
C ALA A 382 26.17 22.86 -10.29
N VAL A 383 26.94 21.78 -10.04
CA VAL A 383 28.40 21.85 -9.86
C VAL A 383 29.12 22.20 -11.17
N SER A 384 28.62 21.73 -12.32
CA SER A 384 29.17 22.05 -13.63
C SER A 384 28.80 23.45 -14.15
N GLY A 385 28.03 24.22 -13.42
CA GLY A 385 27.60 25.57 -13.80
C GLY A 385 26.47 25.60 -14.84
N GLY A 386 25.88 24.45 -15.20
CA GLY A 386 24.75 24.36 -16.13
C GLY A 386 23.49 25.06 -15.62
N GLY A 387 23.31 25.16 -14.31
CA GLY A 387 22.18 25.85 -13.69
C GLY A 387 22.35 27.36 -13.50
N ALA A 388 23.38 27.99 -14.07
CA ALA A 388 23.66 29.42 -13.85
C ALA A 388 22.52 30.36 -14.29
N GLY A 389 21.73 29.95 -15.29
CA GLY A 389 20.54 30.69 -15.77
C GLY A 389 19.24 30.32 -15.11
N THR A 390 19.21 29.33 -14.19
CA THR A 390 18.00 28.80 -13.57
C THR A 390 17.39 29.81 -12.56
N PRO A 391 16.17 30.32 -12.79
CA PRO A 391 15.53 31.22 -11.84
C PRO A 391 15.12 30.44 -10.59
N MET A 392 15.77 30.74 -9.46
CA MET A 392 15.55 29.99 -8.20
C MET A 392 14.10 29.97 -7.72
N CYS A 393 13.35 31.06 -7.93
CA CYS A 393 11.91 31.09 -7.57
C CYS A 393 11.09 30.15 -8.46
N ALA A 394 11.39 30.05 -9.76
CA ALA A 394 10.70 29.14 -10.67
C ALA A 394 11.04 27.68 -10.33
N LEU A 395 12.32 27.40 -10.01
CA LEU A 395 12.74 26.07 -9.56
C LEU A 395 12.07 25.68 -8.24
N ALA A 396 12.04 26.59 -7.28
CA ALA A 396 11.37 26.36 -5.99
C ALA A 396 9.87 26.07 -6.18
N LEU A 397 9.19 26.81 -7.07
CA LEU A 397 7.78 26.57 -7.39
C LEU A 397 7.57 25.21 -8.07
N ALA A 398 8.43 24.83 -9.02
CA ALA A 398 8.36 23.53 -9.68
C ALA A 398 8.57 22.40 -8.66
N VAL A 399 9.61 22.47 -7.83
CA VAL A 399 9.90 21.50 -6.78
C VAL A 399 8.74 21.40 -5.78
N PHE A 400 8.19 22.53 -5.33
CA PHE A 400 7.04 22.56 -4.41
C PHE A 400 5.77 21.95 -5.04
N ALA A 401 5.50 22.21 -6.33
CA ALA A 401 4.36 21.64 -7.03
C ALA A 401 4.49 20.10 -7.15
N HIS A 402 5.66 19.59 -7.47
CA HIS A 402 5.94 18.13 -7.47
C HIS A 402 5.79 17.53 -6.07
N TRP A 403 6.33 18.19 -5.04
CA TRP A 403 6.17 17.78 -3.65
C TRP A 403 4.69 17.73 -3.24
N LEU A 404 3.92 18.75 -3.59
CA LEU A 404 2.48 18.83 -3.31
C LEU A 404 1.71 17.67 -3.97
N CYS A 405 2.05 17.33 -5.23
CA CYS A 405 1.45 16.19 -5.92
C CYS A 405 1.85 14.86 -5.27
N TYR A 406 3.10 14.71 -4.86
CA TYR A 406 3.59 13.50 -4.20
C TYR A 406 2.92 13.28 -2.83
N PHE A 407 2.80 14.33 -2.02
CA PHE A 407 2.13 14.26 -0.71
C PHE A 407 0.61 14.41 -0.76
N SER A 408 0.02 14.64 -1.95
CA SER A 408 -1.41 14.91 -2.11
C SER A 408 -2.33 13.87 -1.44
N PRO A 409 -2.05 12.54 -1.43
CA PRO A 409 -2.90 11.59 -0.72
C PRO A 409 -3.01 11.92 0.77
N LYS A 410 -1.87 12.14 1.42
CA LYS A 410 -1.81 12.46 2.85
C LYS A 410 -2.42 13.83 3.16
N LEU A 411 -2.04 14.84 2.38
CA LEU A 411 -2.56 16.21 2.56
C LEU A 411 -4.08 16.26 2.37
N SER A 412 -4.62 15.53 1.39
CA SER A 412 -6.07 15.41 1.19
C SER A 412 -6.77 14.69 2.34
N GLY A 413 -6.16 13.62 2.86
CA GLY A 413 -6.67 12.91 4.03
C GLY A 413 -6.64 13.78 5.29
N TYR A 414 -5.59 14.57 5.48
CA TYR A 414 -5.49 15.51 6.60
C TYR A 414 -6.50 16.65 6.47
N ALA A 415 -6.64 17.22 5.29
CA ALA A 415 -7.66 18.23 5.02
C ALA A 415 -9.07 17.70 5.31
N HIS A 416 -9.38 16.47 4.85
CA HIS A 416 -10.65 15.83 5.16
C HIS A 416 -10.89 15.72 6.67
N ALA A 417 -9.93 15.19 7.42
CA ALA A 417 -10.08 14.99 8.86
C ALA A 417 -10.22 16.33 9.64
N LEU A 418 -9.44 17.35 9.26
CA LEU A 418 -9.50 18.66 9.91
C LEU A 418 -10.78 19.46 9.56
N LEU A 419 -11.29 19.32 8.33
CA LEU A 419 -12.53 19.97 7.90
C LEU A 419 -13.77 19.26 8.45
N LYS A 420 -13.77 17.92 8.51
CA LYS A 420 -14.84 17.10 9.11
C LYS A 420 -14.50 16.81 10.57
N GLY A 421 -14.99 17.66 11.50
CA GLY A 421 -14.67 17.55 12.93
C GLY A 421 -15.00 16.18 13.55
N GLU A 422 -16.00 15.48 13.06
CA GLU A 422 -16.36 14.11 13.44
C GLU A 422 -15.25 13.09 13.15
N VAL A 423 -14.52 13.27 12.05
CA VAL A 423 -13.38 12.42 11.72
C VAL A 423 -12.21 12.70 12.66
N ALA A 424 -11.89 13.98 12.89
CA ALA A 424 -10.84 14.37 13.82
C ALA A 424 -11.16 13.95 15.27
N ALA A 425 -12.43 13.93 15.67
CA ALA A 425 -12.86 13.50 17.00
C ALA A 425 -12.43 12.04 17.30
N ARG A 426 -12.43 11.16 16.29
CA ARG A 426 -11.95 9.77 16.43
C ARG A 426 -10.45 9.68 16.78
N TYR A 427 -9.69 10.73 16.53
CA TYR A 427 -8.25 10.86 16.82
C TYR A 427 -7.97 11.75 18.06
N GLY A 428 -8.95 11.98 18.91
CA GLY A 428 -8.82 12.85 20.08
C GLY A 428 -8.99 14.35 19.79
N GLY A 429 -9.56 14.70 18.64
CA GLY A 429 -9.88 16.07 18.25
C GLY A 429 -8.89 16.67 17.24
N ARG A 430 -9.26 17.85 16.70
CA ARG A 430 -8.49 18.54 15.64
C ARG A 430 -7.05 18.84 16.01
N ILE A 431 -6.80 19.26 17.25
CA ILE A 431 -5.44 19.61 17.71
C ILE A 431 -4.57 18.35 17.83
N ALA A 432 -5.10 17.25 18.40
CA ALA A 432 -4.39 15.99 18.51
C ALA A 432 -4.08 15.43 17.13
N PHE A 433 -5.04 15.47 16.21
CA PHE A 433 -4.87 15.05 14.83
C PHE A 433 -3.79 15.88 14.11
N ALA A 434 -3.85 17.23 14.23
CA ALA A 434 -2.87 18.13 13.60
C ALA A 434 -1.45 17.88 14.12
N LYS A 435 -1.26 17.65 15.42
CA LYS A 435 0.05 17.27 16.00
C LYS A 435 0.57 15.95 15.39
N GLY A 436 -0.31 14.95 15.24
CA GLY A 436 0.04 13.68 14.59
C GLY A 436 0.43 13.87 13.13
N ALA A 437 -0.33 14.66 12.37
CA ALA A 437 -0.05 14.96 10.97
C ALA A 437 1.27 15.70 10.77
N LEU A 438 1.57 16.71 11.61
CA LEU A 438 2.85 17.42 11.56
C LEU A 438 4.05 16.50 11.89
N ALA A 439 3.91 15.68 12.92
CA ALA A 439 4.95 14.72 13.29
C ALA A 439 5.20 13.71 12.16
N GLU A 440 4.13 13.22 11.54
CA GLU A 440 4.20 12.29 10.41
C GLU A 440 4.84 12.94 9.17
N ILE A 441 4.41 14.14 8.77
CA ILE A 441 5.01 14.85 7.62
C ILE A 441 6.50 15.07 7.85
N ALA A 442 6.91 15.50 9.04
CA ALA A 442 8.31 15.70 9.36
C ALA A 442 9.10 14.38 9.28
N PHE A 443 8.55 13.29 9.81
CA PHE A 443 9.16 11.97 9.72
C PHE A 443 9.26 11.49 8.26
N MET A 444 8.19 11.60 7.51
CA MET A 444 8.15 11.14 6.12
C MET A 444 9.02 11.97 5.19
N GLN A 445 9.18 13.27 5.48
CA GLN A 445 10.09 14.13 4.72
C GLN A 445 11.55 13.64 4.84
N LEU A 446 11.93 13.05 5.98
CA LEU A 446 13.25 12.44 6.15
C LEU A 446 13.30 11.01 5.61
N PHE A 447 12.22 10.24 5.76
CA PHE A 447 12.20 8.83 5.41
C PHE A 447 12.03 8.56 3.91
N GLU A 448 11.19 9.33 3.19
CA GLU A 448 10.88 9.06 1.78
C GLU A 448 12.08 9.15 0.83
N PRO A 449 12.99 10.14 0.94
CA PRO A 449 14.19 10.17 0.12
C PRO A 449 15.10 8.96 0.36
N LEU A 450 15.18 8.51 1.62
CA LEU A 450 15.93 7.33 2.00
C LEU A 450 15.33 6.06 1.40
N SER A 451 14.02 5.87 1.55
CA SER A 451 13.27 4.76 0.97
C SER A 451 13.37 4.74 -0.57
N THR A 452 13.28 5.92 -1.20
CA THR A 452 13.43 6.08 -2.65
C THR A 452 14.81 5.67 -3.13
N LEU A 453 15.87 6.09 -2.43
CA LEU A 453 17.23 5.69 -2.76
C LEU A 453 17.44 4.18 -2.58
N ASN A 454 16.91 3.59 -1.50
CA ASN A 454 16.96 2.13 -1.29
C ASN A 454 16.30 1.37 -2.44
N LYS A 455 15.09 1.78 -2.84
CA LYS A 455 14.39 1.20 -4.01
C LYS A 455 15.18 1.36 -5.30
N ALA A 456 15.79 2.52 -5.52
CA ALA A 456 16.61 2.79 -6.70
C ALA A 456 17.82 1.86 -6.78
N ILE A 457 18.58 1.73 -5.68
CA ILE A 457 19.73 0.83 -5.58
C ILE A 457 19.30 -0.63 -5.81
N PHE A 458 18.19 -1.05 -5.20
CA PHE A 458 17.68 -2.41 -5.36
C PHE A 458 17.27 -2.68 -6.82
N LEU A 459 16.43 -1.83 -7.41
CA LEU A 459 15.94 -2.02 -8.78
C LEU A 459 17.07 -1.97 -9.81
N ALA A 460 18.06 -1.09 -9.62
CA ALA A 460 19.25 -1.05 -10.47
C ALA A 460 20.10 -2.35 -10.35
N SER A 461 20.00 -3.09 -9.26
CA SER A 461 20.73 -4.35 -9.06
C SER A 461 20.03 -5.58 -9.65
N LEU A 462 18.74 -5.50 -9.99
CA LEU A 462 17.98 -6.63 -10.55
C LEU A 462 18.56 -7.17 -11.87
N PRO A 463 18.95 -6.34 -12.85
CA PRO A 463 19.56 -6.84 -14.09
C PRO A 463 20.89 -7.57 -13.87
N PHE A 464 21.56 -7.31 -12.74
CA PHE A 464 22.83 -7.94 -12.36
C PHE A 464 22.64 -9.21 -11.52
N GLY A 465 21.42 -9.77 -11.51
CA GLY A 465 21.14 -11.08 -10.91
C GLY A 465 20.77 -11.03 -9.42
N ARG A 466 20.60 -9.86 -8.81
CA ARG A 466 20.05 -9.79 -7.43
C ARG A 466 18.63 -10.35 -7.45
N ARG A 467 18.37 -11.33 -6.58
CA ARG A 467 17.06 -11.97 -6.43
C ARG A 467 16.57 -11.77 -5.01
N THR A 468 15.27 -11.57 -4.86
CA THR A 468 14.61 -11.63 -3.56
C THR A 468 13.86 -12.96 -3.45
N GLY A 469 13.96 -13.60 -2.28
CA GLY A 469 13.16 -14.76 -1.94
C GLY A 469 12.00 -14.40 -1.02
N TRP A 470 11.06 -15.31 -0.87
CA TRP A 470 9.98 -15.18 0.11
C TRP A 470 10.47 -15.69 1.48
N ALA A 471 11.25 -14.87 2.18
CA ALA A 471 11.65 -15.15 3.56
C ALA A 471 10.54 -14.72 4.53
N PRO A 472 10.36 -15.43 5.67
CA PRO A 472 9.47 -14.99 6.74
C PRO A 472 9.79 -13.56 7.18
N GLN A 473 8.76 -12.78 7.47
CA GLN A 473 8.95 -11.42 7.99
C GLN A 473 9.14 -11.48 9.50
N ASN A 474 10.14 -10.74 10.00
CA ASN A 474 10.18 -10.45 11.42
C ASN A 474 9.09 -9.41 11.73
N ARG A 475 8.15 -9.77 12.59
CA ARG A 475 7.03 -8.91 13.02
C ARG A 475 7.22 -8.37 14.43
N ALA A 476 8.27 -8.83 15.15
CA ALA A 476 8.56 -8.38 16.49
C ALA A 476 9.12 -6.95 16.49
N GLU A 477 8.49 -6.06 17.23
CA GLU A 477 9.00 -4.72 17.48
C GLU A 477 10.25 -4.81 18.38
N ARG A 478 11.37 -4.26 17.91
CA ARG A 478 12.66 -4.29 18.59
C ARG A 478 13.46 -3.04 18.30
N GLY A 479 14.33 -2.67 19.21
CA GLY A 479 15.37 -1.67 18.96
C GLY A 479 16.36 -2.13 17.89
N ILE A 480 16.99 -1.18 17.22
CA ILE A 480 18.02 -1.42 16.20
C ILE A 480 19.37 -0.93 16.73
N ALA A 481 20.37 -1.80 16.70
CA ALA A 481 21.72 -1.42 17.10
C ALA A 481 22.36 -0.48 16.06
N TRP A 482 23.16 0.48 16.53
CA TRP A 482 23.87 1.44 15.67
C TRP A 482 24.73 0.75 14.61
N GLY A 483 25.43 -0.34 14.98
CA GLY A 483 26.27 -1.10 14.06
C GLY A 483 25.47 -1.77 12.93
N ASP A 484 24.28 -2.29 13.22
CA ASP A 484 23.42 -2.93 12.22
C ASP A 484 22.80 -1.89 11.27
N ALA A 485 22.34 -0.76 11.83
CA ALA A 485 21.86 0.36 11.02
C ALA A 485 22.99 0.92 10.13
N ALA A 486 24.20 1.08 10.65
CA ALA A 486 25.35 1.56 9.89
C ALA A 486 25.72 0.61 8.75
N ARG A 487 25.78 -0.71 8.99
CA ARG A 487 26.07 -1.71 7.94
C ARG A 487 25.03 -1.67 6.81
N LEU A 488 23.79 -1.44 7.15
CA LEU A 488 22.71 -1.37 6.14
C LEU A 488 22.69 -0.06 5.37
N LEU A 489 22.93 1.07 6.06
CA LEU A 489 22.59 2.39 5.54
C LEU A 489 23.80 3.30 5.26
N TRP A 490 25.07 2.81 5.43
CA TRP A 490 26.24 3.61 5.10
C TRP A 490 26.26 4.11 3.63
N PRO A 491 25.79 3.34 2.60
CA PRO A 491 25.78 3.87 1.24
C PRO A 491 24.84 5.06 1.10
N HIS A 492 23.68 5.00 1.77
CA HIS A 492 22.68 6.08 1.75
C HIS A 492 23.24 7.34 2.41
N THR A 493 23.92 7.19 3.59
CA THR A 493 24.57 8.31 4.26
C THR A 493 25.67 8.92 3.39
N LEU A 494 26.51 8.10 2.76
CA LEU A 494 27.59 8.59 1.91
C LEU A 494 27.05 9.38 0.71
N ILE A 495 26.05 8.85 0.03
CA ILE A 495 25.39 9.53 -1.12
C ILE A 495 24.73 10.82 -0.63
N GLY A 496 24.02 10.79 0.50
CA GLY A 496 23.39 11.97 1.07
C GLY A 496 24.37 13.08 1.40
N VAL A 497 25.51 12.74 2.03
CA VAL A 497 26.58 13.70 2.33
C VAL A 497 27.19 14.26 1.04
N ALA A 498 27.51 13.40 0.07
CA ALA A 498 28.10 13.84 -1.19
C ALA A 498 27.18 14.82 -1.96
N LEU A 499 25.87 14.51 -2.05
CA LEU A 499 24.91 15.39 -2.70
C LEU A 499 24.72 16.71 -1.92
N THR A 500 24.65 16.66 -0.59
CA THR A 500 24.52 17.86 0.25
C THR A 500 25.73 18.78 0.06
N LEU A 501 26.94 18.23 0.09
CA LEU A 501 28.18 18.99 -0.15
C LEU A 501 28.20 19.55 -1.57
N ALA A 502 27.82 18.79 -2.59
CA ALA A 502 27.75 19.26 -3.97
C ALA A 502 26.87 20.52 -4.10
N PHE A 503 25.68 20.51 -3.52
CA PHE A 503 24.81 21.71 -3.56
C PHE A 503 25.33 22.86 -2.68
N ALA A 504 25.99 22.54 -1.56
CA ALA A 504 26.58 23.56 -0.67
C ALA A 504 27.73 24.34 -1.36
N THR A 505 28.51 23.72 -2.25
CA THR A 505 29.57 24.39 -3.02
C THR A 505 29.04 25.37 -4.06
N VAL A 506 27.75 25.23 -4.47
CA VAL A 506 27.15 26.08 -5.51
C VAL A 506 26.58 27.36 -4.90
N SER A 507 25.65 27.25 -3.97
CA SER A 507 25.06 28.41 -3.26
C SER A 507 24.22 27.99 -2.04
N PRO A 508 24.02 28.89 -1.09
CA PRO A 508 23.09 28.66 0.04
C PRO A 508 21.65 28.35 -0.42
N ALA A 509 21.19 28.94 -1.52
CA ALA A 509 19.87 28.70 -2.05
C ALA A 509 19.75 27.30 -2.66
N ALA A 510 20.77 26.83 -3.38
CA ALA A 510 20.81 25.46 -3.92
C ALA A 510 20.82 24.44 -2.78
N LEU A 511 21.62 24.65 -1.74
CA LEU A 511 21.62 23.82 -0.53
C LEU A 511 20.24 23.75 0.12
N LEU A 512 19.60 24.92 0.34
CA LEU A 512 18.29 24.99 1.00
C LEU A 512 17.22 24.21 0.24
N LEU A 513 17.21 24.29 -1.11
CA LEU A 513 16.30 23.53 -1.95
C LEU A 513 16.59 22.03 -1.96
N ALA A 514 17.86 21.63 -1.81
CA ALA A 514 18.26 20.23 -1.78
C ALA A 514 18.02 19.54 -0.43
N LEU A 515 18.11 20.28 0.68
CA LEU A 515 18.00 19.72 2.03
C LEU A 515 16.77 18.84 2.26
N PRO A 516 15.56 19.16 1.79
CA PRO A 516 14.39 18.29 1.93
C PRO A 516 14.59 16.88 1.33
N PHE A 517 15.49 16.74 0.35
CA PHE A 517 15.76 15.47 -0.35
C PHE A 517 17.04 14.78 0.13
N THR A 518 17.98 15.51 0.71
CA THR A 518 19.29 14.95 1.09
C THR A 518 19.42 14.71 2.60
N LEU A 519 18.76 15.50 3.44
CA LEU A 519 18.89 15.44 4.89
C LEU A 519 18.51 14.06 5.46
N GLY A 520 17.44 13.44 4.97
CA GLY A 520 17.03 12.11 5.40
C GLY A 520 18.09 11.04 5.08
N MET A 521 18.79 11.19 3.94
CA MET A 521 19.90 10.30 3.57
C MET A 521 21.13 10.53 4.46
N VAL A 522 21.49 11.79 4.74
CA VAL A 522 22.56 12.12 5.68
C VAL A 522 22.30 11.53 7.06
N LEU A 523 21.05 11.61 7.50
CA LEU A 523 20.59 11.09 8.80
C LEU A 523 20.11 9.62 8.74
N ALA A 524 20.41 8.86 7.69
CA ALA A 524 19.87 7.52 7.50
C ALA A 524 20.10 6.59 8.68
N VAL A 525 21.32 6.53 9.20
CA VAL A 525 21.67 5.68 10.34
C VAL A 525 20.99 6.13 11.63
N PRO A 526 21.10 7.40 12.09
CA PRO A 526 20.40 7.83 13.29
C PRO A 526 18.88 7.76 13.16
N LEU A 527 18.30 8.06 11.99
CA LEU A 527 16.85 7.97 11.76
C LEU A 527 16.36 6.53 11.94
N CYS A 528 17.11 5.55 11.43
CA CYS A 528 16.81 4.13 11.59
C CYS A 528 16.81 3.71 13.07
N VAL A 529 17.84 4.11 13.83
CA VAL A 529 17.96 3.77 15.26
C VAL A 529 16.87 4.48 16.08
N TRP A 530 16.69 5.79 15.90
CA TRP A 530 15.73 6.57 16.68
C TRP A 530 14.28 6.16 16.42
N SER A 531 13.93 5.86 15.17
CA SER A 531 12.57 5.42 14.85
C SER A 531 12.20 4.05 15.42
N ALA A 532 13.17 3.26 15.84
CA ALA A 532 13.01 1.99 16.55
C ALA A 532 13.30 2.10 18.07
N ASP A 533 13.61 3.30 18.59
CA ASP A 533 13.97 3.52 19.98
C ASP A 533 12.75 3.36 20.91
N PRO A 534 12.83 2.51 21.95
CA PRO A 534 11.74 2.34 22.91
C PRO A 534 11.38 3.62 23.68
N ALA A 535 12.36 4.51 23.96
CA ALA A 535 12.11 5.76 24.68
C ALA A 535 11.32 6.75 23.82
N LEU A 536 11.66 6.92 22.53
CA LEU A 536 10.89 7.72 21.60
C LEU A 536 9.48 7.15 21.41
N SER A 537 9.37 5.83 21.31
CA SER A 537 8.10 5.11 21.17
C SER A 537 7.19 5.36 22.39
N ALA A 538 7.75 5.25 23.60
CA ALA A 538 7.03 5.53 24.85
C ALA A 538 6.61 7.01 24.94
N TRP A 539 7.49 7.95 24.52
CA TRP A 539 7.23 9.38 24.51
C TRP A 539 6.08 9.77 23.59
N LEU A 540 6.05 9.21 22.36
CA LEU A 540 4.95 9.44 21.40
C LEU A 540 3.62 8.91 21.94
N ARG A 541 3.61 7.69 22.51
CA ARG A 541 2.41 7.09 23.09
C ARG A 541 1.87 7.88 24.28
N ALA A 542 2.75 8.25 25.22
CA ALA A 542 2.35 9.03 26.41
C ALA A 542 1.69 10.36 26.04
N ARG A 543 2.05 10.94 24.87
CA ARG A 543 1.49 12.19 24.37
C ARG A 543 0.40 12.00 23.32
N ARG A 544 0.02 10.76 23.04
CA ARG A 544 -0.97 10.37 22.01
C ARG A 544 -0.68 10.98 20.63
N ILE A 545 0.61 11.20 20.30
CA ILE A 545 1.04 11.70 18.99
C ILE A 545 0.89 10.57 17.97
N ALA A 546 0.23 10.86 16.85
CA ALA A 546 -0.09 9.89 15.80
C ALA A 546 -0.83 8.63 16.33
N ALA A 547 -1.70 8.80 17.32
CA ALA A 547 -2.56 7.73 17.85
C ALA A 547 -3.64 7.37 16.83
N THR A 548 -3.99 6.08 16.73
CA THR A 548 -5.10 5.61 15.90
C THR A 548 -6.43 5.60 16.70
N PRO A 549 -7.59 5.62 16.02
CA PRO A 549 -8.89 5.51 16.71
C PRO A 549 -9.00 4.29 17.61
N GLU A 550 -8.47 3.14 17.17
CA GLU A 550 -8.51 1.87 17.92
C GLU A 550 -7.67 1.95 19.21
N GLU A 551 -6.52 2.62 19.16
CA GLU A 551 -5.70 2.86 20.34
C GLU A 551 -6.44 3.74 21.37
N LEU A 552 -7.13 4.77 20.89
CA LEU A 552 -7.88 5.70 21.76
C LEU A 552 -9.17 5.08 22.32
N ALA A 553 -9.75 4.11 21.63
CA ALA A 553 -10.94 3.39 22.11
C ALA A 553 -10.61 2.39 23.24
N THR A 554 -9.35 1.93 23.32
CA THR A 554 -8.89 0.97 24.35
C THR A 554 -8.18 1.65 25.54
N SER A 555 -7.93 2.94 25.48
CA SER A 555 -7.29 3.76 26.52
C SER A 555 -8.29 4.60 27.29
#